data_27abb67387b16b853adf06c4a9582144
#
_entry.id   27abb67387b16b853adf06c4a9582144
#
_cell.length_a   1.000
_cell.length_b   1.000
_cell.length_c   1.000
_cell.angle_alpha   90.00
_cell.angle_beta   90.00
_cell.angle_gamma   90.00
#
_symmetry.space_group_name_H-M   'P 1'
#
loop_
_entity.id
_entity.type
_entity.pdbx_description
1 polymer ?
#
loop_
_entity_poly.entity_id
_entity_poly.type
_entity_poly.pdbx_seq_one_letter_code
_entity_poly.pdbx_strand_id
1 'polypeptide(L)'
;GCIPAQKDKPWPLSFAVQDPTVWGISITSWAAQKAGLTINGKVQSVRHTPANLVELAHVPSAPLAKLLDRMLKRSDNLIADSLSRALGHYYLKRAASYAAGADAVRGILKNKAGIDLGSALLADGSGLSAHNLITAKQMLEVLDYIALHDDELKLIGLLPVAGMSGTLGSRGSVQNPPLVKNVTAKTG
;
A
#
# COMPACT_ATOMS: atom_id res chain seq x y z
N GLY A 1 7.21 -17.41 16.85
CA GLY A 1 7.66 -18.20 15.71
C GLY A 1 9.09 -18.67 15.87
N CYS A 2 9.47 -19.82 15.31
CA CYS A 2 10.84 -20.31 15.36
C CYS A 2 11.63 -19.72 14.17
N ILE A 3 12.82 -19.21 14.47
CA ILE A 3 13.80 -18.86 13.43
C ILE A 3 14.62 -20.12 13.16
N PRO A 4 14.78 -20.55 11.90
CA PRO A 4 15.62 -21.70 11.59
C PRO A 4 17.06 -21.49 12.08
N ALA A 5 17.66 -22.51 12.64
CA ALA A 5 19.07 -22.47 13.00
C ALA A 5 19.89 -22.24 11.72
N GLN A 6 20.78 -21.32 11.82
CA GLN A 6 21.81 -20.90 10.89
C GLN A 6 21.60 -21.17 9.39
N LYS A 7 21.70 -20.12 8.62
CA LYS A 7 21.90 -20.13 7.18
C LYS A 7 23.17 -19.34 6.87
N ASP A 8 23.90 -19.77 5.88
CA ASP A 8 25.15 -19.11 5.43
C ASP A 8 24.92 -17.69 4.87
N LYS A 9 23.67 -17.31 4.71
CA LYS A 9 23.26 -15.98 4.25
C LYS A 9 22.29 -15.34 5.26
N PRO A 10 22.38 -14.02 5.46
CA PRO A 10 21.43 -13.29 6.29
C PRO A 10 19.99 -13.56 5.84
N TRP A 11 19.11 -13.89 6.78
CA TRP A 11 17.68 -14.06 6.49
C TRP A 11 16.97 -12.73 6.69
N PRO A 12 16.38 -12.15 5.63
CA PRO A 12 15.61 -10.93 5.77
C PRO A 12 14.33 -11.19 6.58
N LEU A 13 14.18 -10.48 7.69
CA LEU A 13 12.98 -10.52 8.51
C LEU A 13 12.28 -9.16 8.42
N SER A 14 10.95 -9.18 8.36
CA SER A 14 10.14 -7.98 8.41
C SER A 14 9.38 -7.91 9.72
N PHE A 15 9.55 -6.83 10.46
CA PHE A 15 8.87 -6.58 11.71
C PHE A 15 8.07 -5.28 11.64
N ALA A 16 6.96 -5.24 12.36
CA ALA A 16 6.25 -3.98 12.57
C ALA A 16 7.08 -3.03 13.43
N VAL A 17 7.14 -1.77 13.03
CA VAL A 17 7.77 -0.72 13.81
C VAL A 17 6.83 -0.34 14.94
N GLN A 18 7.22 -0.57 16.19
CA GLN A 18 6.37 -0.28 17.36
C GLN A 18 6.13 1.22 17.55
N ASP A 19 7.18 2.02 17.42
CA ASP A 19 7.11 3.48 17.49
C ASP A 19 7.80 4.09 16.27
N PRO A 20 7.02 4.55 15.28
CA PRO A 20 7.58 5.19 14.07
C PRO A 20 8.40 6.44 14.36
N THR A 21 8.08 7.18 15.43
CA THR A 21 8.80 8.40 15.81
C THR A 21 10.19 8.07 16.33
N VAL A 22 10.29 7.14 17.26
CA VAL A 22 11.58 6.68 17.81
C VAL A 22 12.43 6.04 16.71
N TRP A 23 11.79 5.24 15.85
CA TRP A 23 12.48 4.63 14.72
C TRP A 23 13.00 5.69 13.73
N GLY A 24 12.18 6.69 13.39
CA GLY A 24 12.56 7.78 12.50
C GLY A 24 13.76 8.59 13.03
N ILE A 25 13.78 8.89 14.33
CA ILE A 25 14.91 9.55 15.00
C ILE A 25 16.17 8.69 14.89
N SER A 26 16.05 7.39 15.20
CA SER A 26 17.18 6.46 15.19
C SER A 26 17.76 6.27 13.79
N ILE A 27 16.91 6.07 12.77
CA ILE A 27 17.37 5.85 11.39
C ILE A 27 17.99 7.12 10.79
N THR A 28 17.48 8.31 11.15
CA THR A 28 18.07 9.59 10.71
C THR A 28 19.48 9.76 11.28
N SER A 29 19.65 9.49 12.57
CA SER A 29 20.97 9.55 13.23
C SER A 29 21.95 8.53 12.63
N TRP A 30 21.48 7.31 12.40
CA TRP A 30 22.29 6.26 11.77
C TRP A 30 22.68 6.62 10.33
N ALA A 31 21.74 7.12 9.53
CA ALA A 31 22.01 7.50 8.13
C ALA A 31 23.02 8.66 8.05
N ALA A 32 22.88 9.68 8.90
CA ALA A 32 23.85 10.77 8.98
C ALA A 32 25.26 10.25 9.31
N GLN A 33 25.40 9.40 10.32
CA GLN A 33 26.69 8.79 10.67
C GLN A 33 27.28 8.00 9.50
N LYS A 34 26.47 7.21 8.79
CA LYS A 34 26.90 6.46 7.60
C LYS A 34 27.34 7.35 6.45
N ALA A 35 26.72 8.52 6.31
CA ALA A 35 27.10 9.53 5.32
C ALA A 35 28.30 10.40 5.75
N GLY A 36 28.92 10.15 6.91
CA GLY A 36 30.01 10.96 7.44
C GLY A 36 29.58 12.32 7.99
N LEU A 37 28.28 12.52 8.21
CA LEU A 37 27.74 13.77 8.77
C LEU A 37 27.72 13.72 10.30
N THR A 38 28.18 14.78 10.94
CA THR A 38 28.08 14.94 12.39
C THR A 38 26.87 15.78 12.74
N ILE A 39 25.97 15.24 13.55
CA ILE A 39 24.82 15.97 14.09
C ILE A 39 25.21 16.55 15.45
N ASN A 40 25.42 17.85 15.51
CA ASN A 40 25.71 18.57 16.75
C ASN A 40 24.40 18.96 17.43
N GLY A 41 23.78 18.00 18.13
CA GLY A 41 22.50 18.24 18.80
C GLY A 41 21.63 16.99 18.88
N LYS A 42 20.34 17.19 19.19
CA LYS A 42 19.37 16.09 19.28
C LYS A 42 18.46 16.07 18.05
N VAL A 43 18.34 14.90 17.43
CA VAL A 43 17.26 14.66 16.46
C VAL A 43 15.95 14.51 17.23
N GLN A 44 14.94 15.26 16.83
CA GLN A 44 13.63 15.23 17.50
C GLN A 44 12.49 15.31 16.49
N SER A 45 11.35 14.77 16.86
CA SER A 45 10.11 14.91 16.10
C SER A 45 9.47 16.24 16.42
N VAL A 46 8.86 16.86 15.40
CA VAL A 46 8.06 18.08 15.55
C VAL A 46 6.65 17.83 15.03
N ARG A 47 5.66 18.47 15.64
CA ARG A 47 4.24 18.31 15.22
C ARG A 47 3.89 19.11 13.98
N HIS A 48 4.58 20.20 13.75
CA HIS A 48 4.35 21.09 12.63
C HIS A 48 5.67 21.41 11.93
N THR A 49 5.64 21.42 10.62
CA THR A 49 6.77 21.88 9.82
C THR A 49 7.00 23.37 10.09
N PRO A 50 8.20 23.79 10.52
CA PRO A 50 8.49 25.21 10.70
C PRO A 50 8.28 26.01 9.41
N ALA A 51 7.89 27.27 9.53
CA ALA A 51 7.86 28.18 8.40
C ALA A 51 9.29 28.54 7.94
N ASN A 52 9.45 28.90 6.69
CA ASN A 52 10.73 29.39 6.13
C ASN A 52 11.86 28.33 6.12
N LEU A 53 11.53 27.08 5.86
CA LEU A 53 12.54 26.04 5.62
C LEU A 53 13.19 26.24 4.25
N VAL A 54 14.49 25.96 4.20
CA VAL A 54 15.24 25.81 2.94
C VAL A 54 15.34 24.33 2.62
N GLU A 55 14.90 23.93 1.44
CA GLU A 55 15.09 22.56 0.97
C GLU A 55 16.57 22.31 0.68
N LEU A 56 17.18 21.38 1.37
CA LEU A 56 18.57 20.99 1.16
C LEU A 56 18.71 19.84 0.16
N ALA A 57 17.76 18.92 0.18
CA ALA A 57 17.70 17.77 -0.73
C ALA A 57 16.30 17.16 -0.70
N HIS A 58 15.92 16.48 -1.77
CA HIS A 58 14.75 15.61 -1.79
C HIS A 58 15.01 14.28 -2.48
N VAL A 59 14.27 13.28 -2.09
CA VAL A 59 14.26 11.97 -2.76
C VAL A 59 12.85 11.75 -3.30
N PRO A 60 12.67 11.73 -4.63
CA PRO A 60 11.36 11.47 -5.21
C PRO A 60 10.90 10.03 -4.93
N SER A 61 9.61 9.85 -4.71
CA SER A 61 9.03 8.50 -4.62
C SER A 61 9.06 7.81 -5.98
N ALA A 62 8.92 6.48 -5.98
CA ALA A 62 8.67 5.76 -7.22
C ALA A 62 7.35 6.24 -7.87
N PRO A 63 7.23 6.19 -9.21
CA PRO A 63 5.98 6.49 -9.90
C PRO A 63 4.81 5.66 -9.36
N LEU A 64 3.60 6.24 -9.35
CA LEU A 64 2.41 5.59 -8.80
C LEU A 64 2.18 4.18 -9.35
N ALA A 65 2.35 4.00 -10.67
CA ALA A 65 2.20 2.68 -11.30
C ALA A 65 3.14 1.61 -10.69
N LYS A 66 4.38 1.98 -10.32
CA LYS A 66 5.31 1.06 -9.64
C LYS A 66 4.91 0.78 -8.20
N LEU A 67 4.34 1.76 -7.51
CA LEU A 67 3.80 1.56 -6.16
C LEU A 67 2.60 0.61 -6.20
N LEU A 68 1.68 0.79 -7.17
CA LEU A 68 0.53 -0.08 -7.39
C LEU A 68 0.96 -1.51 -7.78
N ASP A 69 1.91 -1.67 -8.68
CA ASP A 69 2.45 -2.98 -9.07
C ASP A 69 3.00 -3.74 -7.84
N ARG A 70 3.82 -3.07 -7.04
CA ARG A 70 4.34 -3.65 -5.79
C ARG A 70 3.22 -3.98 -4.80
N MET A 71 2.29 -3.05 -4.59
CA MET A 71 1.16 -3.21 -3.68
C MET A 71 0.31 -4.43 -4.06
N LEU A 72 -0.05 -4.54 -5.34
CA LEU A 72 -0.93 -5.60 -5.83
C LEU A 72 -0.22 -6.95 -5.87
N LYS A 73 1.02 -7.02 -6.38
CA LYS A 73 1.77 -8.27 -6.50
C LYS A 73 2.29 -8.82 -5.18
N ARG A 74 2.66 -7.96 -4.23
CA ARG A 74 3.20 -8.37 -2.92
C ARG A 74 2.19 -8.27 -1.79
N SER A 75 0.99 -7.75 -2.07
CA SER A 75 -0.01 -7.47 -1.03
C SER A 75 0.56 -6.56 0.07
N ASP A 76 1.21 -5.45 -0.34
CA ASP A 76 1.89 -4.53 0.58
C ASP A 76 0.86 -3.62 1.26
N ASN A 77 0.51 -3.96 2.50
CA ASN A 77 -0.50 -3.27 3.29
C ASN A 77 -0.10 -1.83 3.63
N LEU A 78 1.20 -1.58 3.83
CA LEU A 78 1.68 -0.22 4.15
C LEU A 78 1.45 0.73 2.97
N ILE A 79 1.71 0.28 1.75
CA ILE A 79 1.44 1.09 0.55
C ILE A 79 -0.07 1.31 0.40
N ALA A 80 -0.89 0.26 0.57
CA ALA A 80 -2.34 0.36 0.43
C ALA A 80 -2.94 1.37 1.42
N ASP A 81 -2.59 1.28 2.70
CA ASP A 81 -3.04 2.20 3.74
C ASP A 81 -2.55 3.64 3.52
N SER A 82 -1.31 3.79 3.07
CA SER A 82 -0.74 5.10 2.79
C SER A 82 -1.42 5.76 1.60
N LEU A 83 -1.68 5.03 0.53
CA LEU A 83 -2.40 5.53 -0.65
C LEU A 83 -3.84 5.88 -0.32
N SER A 84 -4.55 5.06 0.46
CA SER A 84 -5.92 5.34 0.89
C SER A 84 -6.00 6.66 1.67
N ARG A 85 -5.11 6.86 2.66
CA ARG A 85 -5.07 8.10 3.44
C ARG A 85 -4.66 9.32 2.59
N ALA A 86 -3.70 9.14 1.69
CA ALA A 86 -3.28 10.19 0.76
C ALA A 86 -4.43 10.57 -0.19
N LEU A 87 -5.18 9.59 -0.70
CA LEU A 87 -6.37 9.80 -1.51
C LEU A 87 -7.42 10.63 -0.75
N GLY A 88 -7.68 10.29 0.51
CA GLY A 88 -8.58 11.04 1.38
C GLY A 88 -8.16 12.50 1.54
N HIS A 89 -6.89 12.74 1.79
CA HIS A 89 -6.35 14.10 1.87
C HIS A 89 -6.48 14.85 0.55
N TYR A 90 -6.05 14.24 -0.55
CA TYR A 90 -6.03 14.86 -1.87
C TYR A 90 -7.44 15.19 -2.38
N TYR A 91 -8.36 14.23 -2.28
CA TYR A 91 -9.72 14.35 -2.82
C TYR A 91 -10.60 15.26 -1.98
N LEU A 92 -10.54 15.16 -0.65
CA LEU A 92 -11.40 15.89 0.27
C LEU A 92 -10.76 17.17 0.82
N LYS A 93 -9.48 17.43 0.54
CA LYS A 93 -8.72 18.60 1.06
C LYS A 93 -8.75 18.72 2.59
N ARG A 94 -8.74 17.58 3.30
CA ARG A 94 -8.73 17.52 4.77
C ARG A 94 -7.59 16.63 5.28
N ALA A 95 -7.39 16.57 6.60
CA ALA A 95 -6.32 15.76 7.20
C ALA A 95 -6.40 14.29 6.76
N ALA A 96 -5.26 13.71 6.42
CA ALA A 96 -5.14 12.31 6.02
C ALA A 96 -5.54 11.39 7.17
N SER A 97 -6.54 10.52 6.95
CA SER A 97 -7.03 9.53 7.91
C SER A 97 -7.67 8.35 7.18
N TYR A 98 -7.90 7.24 7.88
CA TYR A 98 -8.64 6.11 7.32
C TYR A 98 -10.07 6.50 6.95
N ALA A 99 -10.75 7.26 7.80
CA ALA A 99 -12.10 7.75 7.51
C ALA A 99 -12.13 8.65 6.25
N ALA A 100 -11.16 9.56 6.10
CA ALA A 100 -11.05 10.37 4.90
C ALA A 100 -10.79 9.53 3.65
N GLY A 101 -9.95 8.48 3.75
CA GLY A 101 -9.72 7.52 2.68
C GLY A 101 -11.00 6.79 2.27
N ALA A 102 -11.73 6.26 3.24
CA ALA A 102 -13.00 5.57 3.02
C ALA A 102 -14.04 6.47 2.32
N ASP A 103 -14.20 7.72 2.80
CA ASP A 103 -15.12 8.69 2.20
C ASP A 103 -14.70 9.07 0.76
N ALA A 104 -13.38 9.22 0.52
CA ALA A 104 -12.87 9.49 -0.83
C ALA A 104 -13.16 8.32 -1.78
N VAL A 105 -12.92 7.07 -1.34
CA VAL A 105 -13.22 5.87 -2.15
C VAL A 105 -14.71 5.82 -2.50
N ARG A 106 -15.60 6.00 -1.51
CA ARG A 106 -17.06 6.04 -1.77
C ARG A 106 -17.43 7.13 -2.76
N GLY A 107 -16.93 8.34 -2.55
CA GLY A 107 -17.24 9.49 -3.40
C GLY A 107 -16.74 9.30 -4.84
N ILE A 108 -15.52 8.78 -5.01
CA ILE A 108 -14.94 8.55 -6.34
C ILE A 108 -15.72 7.45 -7.07
N LEU A 109 -15.97 6.31 -6.44
CA LEU A 109 -16.69 5.20 -7.07
C LEU A 109 -18.12 5.61 -7.44
N LYS A 110 -18.81 6.34 -6.57
CA LYS A 110 -20.15 6.87 -6.88
C LYS A 110 -20.13 7.86 -8.05
N ASN A 111 -19.22 8.83 -8.03
CA ASN A 111 -19.21 9.93 -8.99
C ASN A 111 -18.57 9.56 -10.33
N LYS A 112 -17.62 8.63 -10.36
CA LYS A 112 -16.88 8.25 -11.58
C LYS A 112 -17.37 6.94 -12.18
N ALA A 113 -17.79 5.98 -11.35
CA ALA A 113 -18.16 4.64 -11.77
C ALA A 113 -19.66 4.35 -11.59
N GLY A 114 -20.44 5.22 -10.94
CA GLY A 114 -21.85 4.97 -10.61
C GLY A 114 -22.05 3.89 -9.53
N ILE A 115 -20.96 3.44 -8.86
CA ILE A 115 -21.00 2.36 -7.88
C ILE A 115 -21.27 2.92 -6.49
N ASP A 116 -22.37 2.49 -5.86
CA ASP A 116 -22.73 2.92 -4.51
C ASP A 116 -22.21 1.93 -3.43
N LEU A 117 -21.22 2.37 -2.68
CA LEU A 117 -20.70 1.64 -1.53
C LEU A 117 -21.32 2.08 -0.19
N GLY A 118 -22.51 2.68 -0.18
CA GLY A 118 -23.11 3.26 1.03
C GLY A 118 -23.25 2.29 2.20
N SER A 119 -23.49 1.01 1.95
CA SER A 119 -23.61 -0.04 2.98
C SER A 119 -22.26 -0.68 3.37
N ALA A 120 -21.18 -0.40 2.65
CA ALA A 120 -19.87 -0.98 2.96
C ALA A 120 -19.23 -0.28 4.17
N LEU A 121 -18.54 -1.04 5.00
CA LEU A 121 -17.65 -0.53 6.05
C LEU A 121 -16.21 -0.64 5.55
N LEU A 122 -15.53 0.49 5.43
CA LEU A 122 -14.15 0.60 4.99
C LEU A 122 -13.32 1.14 6.17
N ALA A 123 -12.72 0.25 6.93
CA ALA A 123 -11.97 0.58 8.15
C ALA A 123 -10.52 0.96 7.87
N ASP A 124 -9.93 0.38 6.82
CA ASP A 124 -8.57 0.66 6.36
C ASP A 124 -8.48 0.61 4.83
N GLY A 125 -7.29 0.88 4.28
CA GLY A 125 -7.04 0.79 2.84
C GLY A 125 -6.48 -0.55 2.39
N SER A 126 -5.97 -1.35 3.32
CA SER A 126 -5.28 -2.62 3.03
C SER A 126 -6.20 -3.85 3.01
N GLY A 127 -7.38 -3.74 3.63
CA GLY A 127 -8.27 -4.88 3.83
C GLY A 127 -7.86 -5.80 4.98
N LEU A 128 -6.86 -5.42 5.80
CA LEU A 128 -6.37 -6.26 6.90
C LEU A 128 -7.32 -6.23 8.10
N SER A 129 -8.05 -5.15 8.30
CA SER A 129 -9.00 -5.01 9.39
C SER A 129 -10.21 -5.93 9.20
N ALA A 130 -10.55 -6.72 10.21
CA ALA A 130 -11.76 -7.53 10.23
C ALA A 130 -13.07 -6.69 10.24
N HIS A 131 -12.95 -5.39 10.43
CA HIS A 131 -14.09 -4.45 10.37
C HIS A 131 -14.40 -3.97 8.94
N ASN A 132 -13.60 -4.33 7.94
CA ASN A 132 -13.97 -4.10 6.55
C ASN A 132 -15.11 -5.03 6.15
N LEU A 133 -16.22 -4.47 5.71
CA LEU A 133 -17.38 -5.23 5.23
C LEU A 133 -17.81 -4.68 3.88
N ILE A 134 -17.79 -5.52 2.87
CA ILE A 134 -18.28 -5.23 1.53
C ILE A 134 -19.06 -6.41 1.00
N THR A 135 -20.13 -6.18 0.27
CA THR A 135 -20.90 -7.28 -0.31
C THR A 135 -20.22 -7.82 -1.57
N ALA A 136 -20.46 -9.10 -1.88
CA ALA A 136 -19.98 -9.70 -3.13
C ALA A 136 -20.47 -8.94 -4.37
N LYS A 137 -21.69 -8.41 -4.33
CA LYS A 137 -22.24 -7.58 -5.41
C LYS A 137 -21.43 -6.30 -5.62
N GLN A 138 -21.14 -5.55 -4.56
CA GLN A 138 -20.33 -4.33 -4.65
C GLN A 138 -18.93 -4.61 -5.17
N MET A 139 -18.32 -5.72 -4.73
CA MET A 139 -17.01 -6.13 -5.23
C MET A 139 -17.07 -6.47 -6.72
N LEU A 140 -18.10 -7.18 -7.16
CA LEU A 140 -18.29 -7.51 -8.57
C LEU A 140 -18.45 -6.24 -9.42
N GLU A 141 -19.27 -5.28 -8.98
CA GLU A 141 -19.44 -3.99 -9.69
C GLU A 141 -18.11 -3.24 -9.86
N VAL A 142 -17.24 -3.26 -8.85
CA VAL A 142 -15.89 -2.66 -8.93
C VAL A 142 -15.02 -3.42 -9.92
N LEU A 143 -15.02 -4.76 -9.90
CA LEU A 143 -14.23 -5.58 -10.82
C LEU A 143 -14.70 -5.44 -12.27
N ASP A 144 -16.00 -5.41 -12.50
CA ASP A 144 -16.58 -5.16 -13.82
C ASP A 144 -16.19 -3.78 -14.36
N TYR A 145 -16.26 -2.75 -13.52
CA TYR A 145 -15.80 -1.42 -13.89
C TYR A 145 -14.32 -1.40 -14.30
N ILE A 146 -13.46 -2.07 -13.51
CA ILE A 146 -12.03 -2.18 -13.84
C ILE A 146 -11.82 -2.90 -15.16
N ALA A 147 -12.53 -4.02 -15.38
CA ALA A 147 -12.40 -4.79 -16.61
C ALA A 147 -12.84 -4.01 -17.85
N LEU A 148 -13.94 -3.25 -17.75
CA LEU A 148 -14.49 -2.45 -18.86
C LEU A 148 -13.62 -1.21 -19.18
N HIS A 149 -12.83 -0.72 -18.21
CA HIS A 149 -12.03 0.51 -18.34
C HIS A 149 -10.52 0.25 -18.24
N ASP A 150 -10.06 -0.99 -18.42
CA ASP A 150 -8.64 -1.29 -18.25
C ASP A 150 -7.75 -0.63 -19.31
N ASP A 151 -8.29 -0.27 -20.45
CA ASP A 151 -7.57 0.53 -21.45
C ASP A 151 -7.09 1.89 -20.91
N GLU A 152 -7.86 2.49 -20.00
CA GLU A 152 -7.51 3.72 -19.30
C GLU A 152 -6.76 3.44 -17.99
N LEU A 153 -7.30 2.54 -17.16
CA LEU A 153 -6.83 2.28 -15.80
C LEU A 153 -5.49 1.53 -15.76
N LYS A 154 -5.25 0.63 -16.72
CA LYS A 154 -4.04 -0.23 -16.79
C LYS A 154 -3.79 -1.04 -15.51
N LEU A 155 -4.85 -1.47 -14.82
CA LEU A 155 -4.77 -2.15 -13.52
C LEU A 155 -4.63 -3.66 -13.63
N ILE A 156 -5.28 -4.30 -14.62
CA ILE A 156 -5.27 -5.76 -14.76
C ILE A 156 -3.85 -6.27 -14.93
N GLY A 157 -3.03 -5.59 -15.73
CA GLY A 157 -1.61 -5.95 -15.93
C GLY A 157 -0.73 -5.85 -14.68
N LEU A 158 -1.19 -5.17 -13.63
CA LEU A 158 -0.49 -5.05 -12.35
C LEU A 158 -0.87 -6.16 -11.36
N LEU A 159 -1.91 -6.93 -11.64
CA LEU A 159 -2.34 -8.01 -10.76
C LEU A 159 -1.41 -9.24 -10.84
N PRO A 160 -1.33 -10.05 -9.77
CA PRO A 160 -0.68 -11.36 -9.81
C PRO A 160 -1.28 -12.27 -10.87
N VAL A 161 -0.41 -13.06 -11.52
CA VAL A 161 -0.80 -14.08 -12.50
C VAL A 161 -0.42 -15.47 -12.00
N ALA A 162 -1.35 -16.39 -12.07
CA ALA A 162 -1.17 -17.78 -11.61
C ALA A 162 0.06 -18.45 -12.22
N GLY A 163 0.93 -18.98 -11.38
CA GLY A 163 2.17 -19.64 -11.78
C GLY A 163 3.25 -18.71 -12.35
N MET A 164 3.02 -17.38 -12.39
CA MET A 164 3.93 -16.45 -13.05
C MET A 164 4.44 -15.35 -12.12
N SER A 165 3.58 -14.71 -11.35
CA SER A 165 3.99 -13.52 -10.62
C SER A 165 3.23 -13.29 -9.32
N GLY A 166 3.82 -12.47 -8.44
CA GLY A 166 3.21 -12.02 -7.20
C GLY A 166 2.84 -13.18 -6.27
N THR A 167 1.79 -13.00 -5.48
CA THR A 167 1.30 -13.99 -4.52
C THR A 167 0.71 -15.26 -5.17
N LEU A 168 0.43 -15.24 -6.46
CA LEU A 168 -0.02 -16.39 -7.23
C LEU A 168 1.14 -17.14 -7.92
N GLY A 169 2.33 -16.57 -7.95
CA GLY A 169 3.49 -17.15 -8.65
C GLY A 169 3.93 -18.51 -8.13
N SER A 170 3.76 -18.78 -6.82
CA SER A 170 4.15 -20.03 -6.16
C SER A 170 2.99 -20.73 -5.43
N ARG A 171 1.75 -20.27 -5.60
CA ARG A 171 0.59 -20.84 -4.89
C ARG A 171 0.17 -22.18 -5.53
N GLY A 172 0.37 -23.29 -4.81
CA GLY A 172 0.17 -24.65 -5.32
C GLY A 172 -1.19 -24.90 -5.97
N SER A 173 -2.28 -24.30 -5.44
CA SER A 173 -3.64 -24.48 -5.96
C SER A 173 -3.85 -23.94 -7.38
N VAL A 174 -2.95 -23.11 -7.91
CA VAL A 174 -3.11 -22.47 -9.25
C VAL A 174 -1.91 -22.74 -10.17
N GLN A 175 -1.06 -23.72 -9.83
CA GLN A 175 0.13 -24.06 -10.61
C GLN A 175 -0.15 -24.98 -11.81
N ASN A 176 -1.34 -25.58 -11.87
CA ASN A 176 -1.68 -26.56 -12.89
C ASN A 176 -2.69 -26.02 -13.90
N PRO A 177 -2.71 -26.54 -15.15
CA PRO A 177 -3.79 -26.27 -16.09
C PRO A 177 -5.17 -26.68 -15.51
N PRO A 178 -6.23 -25.95 -15.86
CA PRO A 178 -6.28 -24.80 -16.76
C PRO A 178 -5.94 -23.45 -16.11
N LEU A 179 -5.59 -23.42 -14.80
CA LEU A 179 -5.49 -22.18 -14.02
C LEU A 179 -4.16 -21.43 -14.26
N VAL A 180 -3.06 -22.18 -14.40
CA VAL A 180 -1.74 -21.57 -14.63
C VAL A 180 -1.74 -20.66 -15.86
N LYS A 181 -1.24 -19.44 -15.72
CA LYS A 181 -1.22 -18.35 -16.72
C LYS A 181 -2.60 -17.80 -17.11
N ASN A 182 -3.69 -18.44 -16.75
CA ASN A 182 -5.05 -18.05 -17.15
C ASN A 182 -5.84 -17.36 -16.04
N VAL A 183 -5.33 -17.35 -14.80
CA VAL A 183 -5.95 -16.65 -13.69
C VAL A 183 -5.12 -15.44 -13.32
N THR A 184 -5.75 -14.27 -13.34
CA THR A 184 -5.19 -13.01 -12.86
C THR A 184 -6.06 -12.53 -11.70
N ALA A 185 -5.49 -12.39 -10.51
CA ALA A 185 -6.27 -12.03 -9.33
C ALA A 185 -5.43 -11.38 -8.23
N LYS A 186 -6.10 -10.56 -7.39
CA LYS A 186 -5.55 -10.14 -6.10
C LYS A 186 -5.96 -11.17 -5.05
N THR A 187 -4.96 -11.72 -4.36
CA THR A 187 -5.23 -12.59 -3.20
C THR A 187 -5.67 -11.76 -1.98
N GLY A 188 -6.59 -12.29 -1.22
CA GLY A 188 -6.99 -11.81 0.10
C GLY A 188 -6.38 -12.66 1.20
#